data_c9ccafc0347294f43f07d4151a6443ab
#
_entry.id   c9ccafc0347294f43f07d4151a6443ab
#
_cell.length_a   1.000
_cell.length_b   1.000
_cell.length_c   1.000
_cell.angle_alpha   90.00
_cell.angle_beta   90.00
_cell.angle_gamma   90.00
#
_symmetry.space_group_name_H-M   'P 1'
#
loop_
_entity.id
_entity.type
_entity.pdbx_description
1 polymer ?
#
loop_
_entity_poly.entity_id
_entity_poly.type
_entity_poly.pdbx_seq_one_letter_code
_entity_poly.pdbx_strand_id
1 'polypeptide(L)'
;MDVATDQPTVKEMLVRMDEGWAAFSNAVHALPAELLEGKLGEDGWTRKQMLAHIAVWHDLTTDRLAELIETGRRPESPEDEDAVNARAARTAVGRTNGEVILAMEESFRRLRREVARLTNEQLAADELYAAAIIAGNTYGHYREHLADLDRRGG
;
A
#
# COMPACT_ATOMS: atom_id res chain seq x y z
N MET A 1 7.90 -23.41 -26.25
CA MET A 1 8.28 -22.63 -25.07
C MET A 1 7.22 -21.56 -24.81
N ASP A 2 6.60 -21.63 -23.70
CA ASP A 2 5.49 -20.75 -23.41
C ASP A 2 5.94 -19.59 -22.54
N VAL A 3 6.06 -18.42 -23.14
CA VAL A 3 6.48 -17.20 -22.44
C VAL A 3 5.45 -16.73 -21.45
N ALA A 4 4.19 -17.08 -21.68
CA ALA A 4 3.09 -16.64 -20.82
C ALA A 4 3.19 -17.16 -19.39
N THR A 5 3.94 -18.25 -19.15
CA THR A 5 4.11 -18.80 -17.82
C THR A 5 4.90 -17.89 -16.89
N ASP A 6 5.63 -16.90 -17.45
CA ASP A 6 6.41 -15.98 -16.65
C ASP A 6 5.61 -14.78 -16.16
N GLN A 7 4.38 -14.63 -16.62
CA GLN A 7 3.55 -13.51 -16.17
C GLN A 7 2.93 -13.81 -14.82
N PRO A 8 2.83 -12.79 -13.95
CA PRO A 8 2.21 -12.99 -12.65
C PRO A 8 0.71 -13.28 -12.81
N THR A 9 0.17 -14.07 -11.92
CA THR A 9 -1.25 -14.35 -11.86
C THR A 9 -1.85 -13.62 -10.67
N VAL A 10 -3.17 -13.44 -10.68
CA VAL A 10 -3.89 -12.82 -9.56
C VAL A 10 -3.63 -13.62 -8.29
N LYS A 11 -3.66 -14.95 -8.38
CA LYS A 11 -3.39 -15.81 -7.22
C LYS A 11 -2.00 -15.56 -6.62
N GLU A 12 -0.99 -15.45 -7.47
CA GLU A 12 0.38 -15.16 -7.02
C GLU A 12 0.47 -13.77 -6.36
N MET A 13 -0.21 -12.77 -6.93
CA MET A 13 -0.22 -11.44 -6.37
C MET A 13 -0.85 -11.43 -4.97
N LEU A 14 -1.95 -12.16 -4.79
CA LEU A 14 -2.62 -12.24 -3.49
C LEU A 14 -1.71 -12.89 -2.46
N VAL A 15 -0.99 -13.95 -2.83
CA VAL A 15 -0.05 -14.61 -1.92
C VAL A 15 1.04 -13.63 -1.50
N ARG A 16 1.64 -12.91 -2.45
CA ARG A 16 2.70 -11.94 -2.14
C ARG A 16 2.20 -10.79 -1.29
N MET A 17 0.99 -10.30 -1.58
CA MET A 17 0.36 -9.26 -0.77
C MET A 17 0.19 -9.73 0.67
N ASP A 18 -0.35 -10.94 0.85
CA ASP A 18 -0.61 -11.47 2.18
C ASP A 18 0.68 -11.70 2.97
N GLU A 19 1.72 -12.20 2.31
CA GLU A 19 3.02 -12.41 2.96
C GLU A 19 3.66 -11.08 3.38
N GLY A 20 3.67 -10.13 2.47
CA GLY A 20 4.22 -8.80 2.76
C GLY A 20 3.44 -8.08 3.84
N TRP A 21 2.12 -8.17 3.76
CA TRP A 21 1.24 -7.55 4.77
C TRP A 21 1.44 -8.16 6.16
N ALA A 22 1.53 -9.50 6.24
CA ALA A 22 1.73 -10.17 7.52
C ALA A 22 3.03 -9.70 8.19
N ALA A 23 4.11 -9.61 7.43
CA ALA A 23 5.39 -9.14 7.97
C ALA A 23 5.29 -7.70 8.44
N PHE A 24 4.69 -6.83 7.63
CA PHE A 24 4.57 -5.42 7.96
C PHE A 24 3.63 -5.18 9.14
N SER A 25 2.46 -5.80 9.11
CA SER A 25 1.45 -5.67 10.16
C SER A 25 2.00 -6.16 11.51
N ASN A 26 2.70 -7.29 11.51
CA ASN A 26 3.32 -7.82 12.73
C ASN A 26 4.35 -6.84 13.29
N ALA A 27 5.15 -6.22 12.41
CA ALA A 27 6.13 -5.24 12.84
C ALA A 27 5.46 -4.00 13.46
N VAL A 28 4.35 -3.54 12.87
CA VAL A 28 3.60 -2.40 13.39
C VAL A 28 3.04 -2.72 14.78
N HIS A 29 2.43 -3.90 14.94
CA HIS A 29 1.85 -4.28 16.22
C HIS A 29 2.88 -4.57 17.30
N ALA A 30 4.12 -4.82 16.93
CA ALA A 30 5.21 -5.02 17.88
C ALA A 30 5.80 -3.72 18.40
N LEU A 31 5.48 -2.58 17.76
CA LEU A 31 6.04 -1.31 18.19
C LEU A 31 5.39 -0.80 19.48
N PRO A 32 6.20 -0.26 20.41
CA PRO A 32 5.64 0.48 21.53
C PRO A 32 4.86 1.70 21.04
N ALA A 33 3.74 1.99 21.67
CA ALA A 33 2.85 3.08 21.24
C ALA A 33 3.56 4.42 21.10
N GLU A 34 4.51 4.71 22.00
CA GLU A 34 5.23 5.98 21.99
C GLU A 34 6.11 6.15 20.75
N LEU A 35 6.55 5.07 20.13
CA LEU A 35 7.36 5.17 18.92
C LEU A 35 6.54 5.62 17.71
N LEU A 36 5.24 5.38 17.72
CA LEU A 36 4.37 5.80 16.61
C LEU A 36 4.31 7.33 16.49
N GLU A 37 4.50 8.03 17.59
CA GLU A 37 4.53 9.49 17.57
C GLU A 37 5.93 10.04 17.29
N GLY A 38 6.94 9.18 17.28
CA GLY A 38 8.33 9.59 17.05
C GLY A 38 8.63 9.80 15.58
N LYS A 39 9.41 10.83 15.29
CA LYS A 39 9.81 11.14 13.91
C LYS A 39 10.81 10.11 13.40
N LEU A 40 10.78 9.89 12.10
CA LEU A 40 11.71 8.99 11.43
C LEU A 40 13.06 9.65 11.13
N GLY A 41 13.13 10.96 11.24
CA GLY A 41 14.35 11.74 11.03
C GLY A 41 14.07 13.17 11.44
N GLU A 42 15.05 14.06 11.29
CA GLU A 42 14.88 15.45 11.71
C GLU A 42 13.68 16.12 11.06
N ASP A 43 13.53 15.94 9.75
CA ASP A 43 12.45 16.55 9.00
C ASP A 43 11.44 15.50 8.51
N GLY A 44 11.53 14.27 9.05
CA GLY A 44 10.70 13.18 8.61
C GLY A 44 9.31 13.19 9.24
N TRP A 45 8.45 12.39 8.66
CA TRP A 45 7.15 12.11 9.24
C TRP A 45 7.31 11.31 10.53
N THR A 46 6.26 11.34 11.35
CA THR A 46 6.14 10.35 12.41
C THR A 46 5.81 9.00 11.79
N ARG A 47 6.02 7.92 12.54
CA ARG A 47 5.61 6.60 12.07
C ARG A 47 4.10 6.55 11.85
N LYS A 48 3.34 7.23 12.70
CA LYS A 48 1.89 7.34 12.53
C LYS A 48 1.52 7.95 11.18
N GLN A 49 2.22 9.02 10.78
CA GLN A 49 2.00 9.65 9.48
C GLN A 49 2.36 8.71 8.33
N MET A 50 3.43 7.91 8.50
CA MET A 50 3.80 6.92 7.51
C MET A 50 2.72 5.85 7.33
N LEU A 51 2.11 5.40 8.43
CA LEU A 51 1.01 4.43 8.34
C LEU A 51 -0.19 5.01 7.64
N ALA A 52 -0.50 6.29 7.88
CA ALA A 52 -1.56 6.99 7.17
C ALA A 52 -1.27 7.10 5.68
N HIS A 53 -0.01 7.32 5.32
CA HIS A 53 0.46 7.35 3.94
C HIS A 53 0.21 6.01 3.25
N ILE A 54 0.52 4.92 3.92
CA ILE A 54 0.27 3.58 3.38
C ILE A 54 -1.22 3.36 3.13
N ALA A 55 -2.07 3.78 4.07
CA ALA A 55 -3.53 3.64 3.93
C ALA A 55 -4.05 4.41 2.73
N VAL A 56 -3.58 5.63 2.51
CA VAL A 56 -4.03 6.45 1.38
C VAL A 56 -3.61 5.80 0.06
N TRP A 57 -2.39 5.28 -0.03
CA TRP A 57 -1.94 4.62 -1.25
C TRP A 57 -2.68 3.30 -1.51
N HIS A 58 -3.08 2.57 -0.45
CA HIS A 58 -3.97 1.42 -0.61
C HIS A 58 -5.27 1.84 -1.28
N ASP A 59 -5.88 2.91 -0.77
CA ASP A 59 -7.18 3.36 -1.29
C ASP A 59 -7.09 3.89 -2.71
N LEU A 60 -6.04 4.63 -3.04
CA LEU A 60 -5.82 5.09 -4.41
C LEU A 60 -5.64 3.92 -5.36
N THR A 61 -4.90 2.90 -4.94
CA THR A 61 -4.70 1.71 -5.77
C THR A 61 -6.03 0.99 -5.97
N THR A 62 -6.82 0.86 -4.91
CA THR A 62 -8.16 0.26 -4.98
C THR A 62 -9.02 0.98 -6.01
N ASP A 63 -9.04 2.31 -5.96
CA ASP A 63 -9.84 3.12 -6.88
C ASP A 63 -9.37 2.95 -8.33
N ARG A 64 -8.07 2.90 -8.55
CA ARG A 64 -7.51 2.71 -9.90
C ARG A 64 -7.85 1.34 -10.45
N LEU A 65 -7.80 0.30 -9.63
CA LEU A 65 -8.16 -1.05 -10.06
C LEU A 65 -9.66 -1.15 -10.33
N ALA A 66 -10.49 -0.51 -9.50
CA ALA A 66 -11.93 -0.49 -9.72
C ALA A 66 -12.26 0.16 -11.06
N GLU A 67 -11.60 1.26 -11.38
CA GLU A 67 -11.80 1.94 -12.67
C GLU A 67 -11.35 1.06 -13.84
N LEU A 68 -10.21 0.39 -13.69
CA LEU A 68 -9.72 -0.53 -14.72
C LEU A 68 -10.72 -1.66 -14.97
N ILE A 69 -11.28 -2.22 -13.91
CA ILE A 69 -12.26 -3.31 -14.03
C ILE A 69 -13.52 -2.80 -14.72
N GLU A 70 -13.99 -1.61 -14.35
CA GLU A 70 -15.22 -1.04 -14.88
C GLU A 70 -15.09 -0.60 -16.34
N THR A 71 -13.99 0.07 -16.69
CA THR A 71 -13.82 0.68 -18.02
C THR A 71 -12.99 -0.15 -18.97
N GLY A 72 -12.23 -1.10 -18.47
CA GLY A 72 -11.27 -1.88 -19.26
C GLY A 72 -10.05 -1.07 -19.67
N ARG A 73 -9.88 0.12 -19.12
CA ARG A 73 -8.79 1.01 -19.48
C ARG A 73 -8.01 1.46 -18.26
N ARG A 74 -6.72 1.67 -18.47
CA ARG A 74 -5.83 2.22 -17.47
C ARG A 74 -6.28 3.64 -17.10
N PRO A 75 -6.54 3.92 -15.81
CA PRO A 75 -6.93 5.26 -15.41
C PRO A 75 -5.77 6.23 -15.52
N GLU A 76 -6.09 7.50 -15.74
CA GLU A 76 -5.10 8.55 -15.71
C GLU A 76 -4.75 8.83 -14.25
N SER A 77 -3.54 9.31 -14.03
CA SER A 77 -3.07 9.64 -12.69
C SER A 77 -3.19 11.16 -12.51
N PRO A 78 -4.32 11.63 -11.99
CA PRO A 78 -4.57 13.08 -11.93
C PRO A 78 -3.84 13.81 -10.83
N GLU A 79 -3.32 13.07 -9.84
CA GLU A 79 -2.71 13.71 -8.68
C GLU A 79 -1.21 13.51 -8.63
N ASP A 80 -0.53 14.60 -8.23
CA ASP A 80 0.89 14.59 -7.97
C ASP A 80 1.19 13.77 -6.72
N GLU A 81 2.24 12.96 -6.77
CA GLU A 81 2.65 12.12 -5.67
C GLU A 81 2.90 12.91 -4.38
N ASP A 82 3.59 14.04 -4.50
CA ASP A 82 3.88 14.87 -3.33
C ASP A 82 2.61 15.43 -2.69
N ALA A 83 1.63 15.80 -3.50
CA ALA A 83 0.35 16.31 -3.01
C ALA A 83 -0.42 15.20 -2.28
N VAL A 84 -0.41 13.99 -2.83
CA VAL A 84 -1.05 12.84 -2.18
C VAL A 84 -0.39 12.55 -0.85
N ASN A 85 0.94 12.54 -0.82
CA ASN A 85 1.69 12.27 0.41
C ASN A 85 1.45 13.32 1.48
N ALA A 86 1.38 14.60 1.09
CA ALA A 86 1.09 15.69 2.02
C ALA A 86 -0.32 15.55 2.61
N ARG A 87 -1.28 15.21 1.76
CA ARG A 87 -2.66 14.99 2.22
C ARG A 87 -2.72 13.82 3.20
N ALA A 88 -2.03 12.74 2.88
CA ALA A 88 -1.99 11.55 3.74
C ALA A 88 -1.42 11.89 5.12
N ALA A 89 -0.33 12.65 5.17
CA ALA A 89 0.26 13.05 6.44
C ALA A 89 -0.73 13.87 7.27
N ARG A 90 -1.50 14.73 6.63
CA ARG A 90 -2.50 15.54 7.33
C ARG A 90 -3.62 14.69 7.93
N THR A 91 -3.96 13.54 7.31
CA THR A 91 -5.03 12.69 7.84
C THR A 91 -4.68 12.07 9.19
N ALA A 92 -3.41 11.98 9.53
CA ALA A 92 -2.98 11.43 10.81
C ALA A 92 -3.14 12.43 11.95
N VAL A 93 -3.20 13.72 11.63
CA VAL A 93 -3.31 14.76 12.64
C VAL A 93 -4.66 14.64 13.36
N GLY A 94 -4.63 14.60 14.67
CA GLY A 94 -5.85 14.49 15.46
C GLY A 94 -6.41 13.08 15.58
N ARG A 95 -5.80 12.09 14.95
CA ARG A 95 -6.23 10.70 15.07
C ARG A 95 -5.37 9.97 16.08
N THR A 96 -5.96 9.00 16.76
CA THR A 96 -5.21 8.14 17.66
C THR A 96 -4.40 7.13 16.87
N ASN A 97 -3.39 6.55 17.50
CA ASN A 97 -2.61 5.48 16.90
C ASN A 97 -3.50 4.32 16.44
N GLY A 98 -4.46 3.94 17.30
CA GLY A 98 -5.40 2.87 16.98
C GLY A 98 -6.24 3.18 15.76
N GLU A 99 -6.70 4.42 15.63
CA GLU A 99 -7.48 4.85 14.47
C GLU A 99 -6.69 4.77 13.18
N VAL A 100 -5.43 5.19 13.22
CA VAL A 100 -4.57 5.15 12.03
C VAL A 100 -4.25 3.71 11.64
N ILE A 101 -3.93 2.87 12.62
CA ILE A 101 -3.65 1.45 12.36
C ILE A 101 -4.89 0.75 11.77
N LEU A 102 -6.06 1.01 12.36
CA LEU A 102 -7.30 0.42 11.86
C LEU A 102 -7.60 0.85 10.42
N ALA A 103 -7.42 2.13 10.12
CA ALA A 103 -7.63 2.65 8.77
C ALA A 103 -6.71 1.95 7.76
N MET A 104 -5.45 1.73 8.16
CA MET A 104 -4.49 1.03 7.31
C MET A 104 -4.91 -0.42 7.08
N GLU A 105 -5.36 -1.10 8.12
CA GLU A 105 -5.81 -2.49 8.00
C GLU A 105 -7.06 -2.61 7.14
N GLU A 106 -8.00 -1.70 7.30
CA GLU A 106 -9.22 -1.70 6.50
C GLU A 106 -8.93 -1.40 5.04
N SER A 107 -8.02 -0.46 4.76
CA SER A 107 -7.64 -0.13 3.39
C SER A 107 -6.96 -1.32 2.71
N PHE A 108 -6.15 -2.08 3.45
CA PHE A 108 -5.54 -3.29 2.91
C PHE A 108 -6.62 -4.30 2.51
N ARG A 109 -7.59 -4.52 3.38
CA ARG A 109 -8.68 -5.48 3.09
C ARG A 109 -9.48 -5.07 1.85
N ARG A 110 -9.76 -3.75 1.70
CA ARG A 110 -10.46 -3.26 0.50
C ARG A 110 -9.63 -3.51 -0.76
N LEU A 111 -8.34 -3.20 -0.69
CA LEU A 111 -7.45 -3.41 -1.83
C LEU A 111 -7.38 -4.89 -2.19
N ARG A 112 -7.25 -5.75 -1.20
CA ARG A 112 -7.17 -7.19 -1.44
C ARG A 112 -8.42 -7.70 -2.14
N ARG A 113 -9.59 -7.23 -1.71
CA ARG A 113 -10.85 -7.62 -2.36
C ARG A 113 -10.87 -7.18 -3.82
N GLU A 114 -10.37 -5.98 -4.09
CA GLU A 114 -10.36 -5.46 -5.46
C GLU A 114 -9.38 -6.24 -6.34
N VAL A 115 -8.21 -6.58 -5.81
CA VAL A 115 -7.24 -7.40 -6.54
C VAL A 115 -7.85 -8.76 -6.89
N ALA A 116 -8.59 -9.36 -5.96
CA ALA A 116 -9.23 -10.65 -6.19
C ALA A 116 -10.29 -10.62 -7.30
N ARG A 117 -10.79 -9.44 -7.66
CA ARG A 117 -11.75 -9.28 -8.74
C ARG A 117 -11.11 -9.22 -10.12
N LEU A 118 -9.82 -9.02 -10.21
CA LEU A 118 -9.11 -8.94 -11.48
C LEU A 118 -9.03 -10.31 -12.16
N THR A 119 -9.04 -10.30 -13.49
CA THR A 119 -8.66 -11.47 -14.24
C THR A 119 -7.16 -11.42 -14.49
N ASN A 120 -6.56 -12.56 -14.84
CA ASN A 120 -5.14 -12.56 -15.19
C ASN A 120 -4.86 -11.68 -16.40
N GLU A 121 -5.82 -11.60 -17.34
CA GLU A 121 -5.68 -10.72 -18.49
C GLU A 121 -5.62 -9.25 -18.09
N GLN A 122 -6.50 -8.85 -17.17
CA GLN A 122 -6.48 -7.46 -16.66
C GLN A 122 -5.20 -7.15 -15.90
N LEU A 123 -4.71 -8.14 -15.16
CA LEU A 123 -3.46 -7.97 -14.41
C LEU A 123 -2.28 -7.71 -15.35
N ALA A 124 -2.25 -8.35 -16.49
CA ALA A 124 -1.15 -8.25 -17.46
C ALA A 124 -1.32 -7.12 -18.48
N ALA A 125 -2.50 -6.56 -18.60
CA ALA A 125 -2.80 -5.54 -19.61
C ALA A 125 -1.94 -4.29 -19.42
N ASP A 126 -1.72 -3.55 -20.51
CA ASP A 126 -0.95 -2.30 -20.51
C ASP A 126 0.42 -2.46 -19.88
N GLU A 127 1.18 -3.44 -20.37
CA GLU A 127 2.54 -3.69 -19.90
C GLU A 127 2.61 -3.91 -18.40
N LEU A 128 1.67 -4.71 -17.88
CA LEU A 128 1.62 -5.08 -16.47
C LEU A 128 1.31 -3.90 -15.55
N TYR A 129 0.52 -2.93 -16.02
CA TYR A 129 0.16 -1.78 -15.23
C TYR A 129 -0.44 -2.15 -13.86
N ALA A 130 -1.48 -3.00 -13.86
CA ALA A 130 -2.12 -3.39 -12.61
C ALA A 130 -1.16 -4.13 -11.68
N ALA A 131 -0.38 -5.06 -12.22
CA ALA A 131 0.61 -5.78 -11.41
C ALA A 131 1.62 -4.82 -10.79
N ALA A 132 2.06 -3.82 -11.55
CA ALA A 132 3.05 -2.86 -11.08
C ALA A 132 2.52 -1.99 -9.94
N ILE A 133 1.30 -1.47 -10.06
CA ILE A 133 0.76 -0.62 -8.99
C ILE A 133 0.41 -1.43 -7.73
N ILE A 134 -0.01 -2.67 -7.89
CA ILE A 134 -0.25 -3.55 -6.75
C ILE A 134 1.07 -3.82 -6.01
N ALA A 135 2.09 -4.27 -6.72
CA ALA A 135 3.39 -4.58 -6.12
C ALA A 135 4.00 -3.35 -5.47
N GLY A 136 3.98 -2.21 -6.17
CA GLY A 136 4.59 -0.98 -5.69
C GLY A 136 3.89 -0.37 -4.49
N ASN A 137 2.59 -0.62 -4.33
CA ASN A 137 1.82 -0.05 -3.22
C ASN A 137 1.48 -1.07 -2.12
N THR A 138 1.95 -2.30 -2.26
CA THR A 138 1.79 -3.32 -1.21
C THR A 138 3.15 -3.87 -0.82
N TYR A 139 3.49 -5.10 -1.21
CA TYR A 139 4.69 -5.74 -0.68
C TYR A 139 6.00 -5.00 -0.99
N GLY A 140 6.09 -4.32 -2.13
CA GLY A 140 7.24 -3.47 -2.42
C GLY A 140 7.32 -2.27 -1.51
N HIS A 141 6.18 -1.64 -1.24
CA HIS A 141 6.06 -0.48 -0.36
C HIS A 141 6.33 -0.86 1.10
N TYR A 142 5.78 -1.98 1.54
CA TYR A 142 6.01 -2.47 2.90
C TYR A 142 7.49 -2.76 3.15
N ARG A 143 8.15 -3.39 2.18
CA ARG A 143 9.58 -3.69 2.29
C ARG A 143 10.39 -2.42 2.46
N GLU A 144 10.02 -1.39 1.70
CA GLU A 144 10.66 -0.08 1.75
C GLU A 144 10.54 0.55 3.14
N HIS A 145 9.39 0.42 3.77
CA HIS A 145 9.13 1.06 5.06
C HIS A 145 9.41 0.18 6.29
N LEU A 146 9.67 -1.12 6.10
CA LEU A 146 9.98 -2.00 7.24
C LEU A 146 11.21 -1.51 8.02
N ALA A 147 12.22 -1.06 7.30
CA ALA A 147 13.42 -0.54 7.93
C ALA A 147 13.13 0.70 8.77
N ASP A 148 12.18 1.52 8.31
CA ASP A 148 11.80 2.74 9.02
C ASP A 148 11.12 2.43 10.35
N LEU A 149 10.36 1.34 10.42
CA LEU A 149 9.69 0.96 11.66
C LEU A 149 10.67 0.64 12.78
N ASP A 150 11.80 0.02 12.42
CA ASP A 150 12.81 -0.36 13.40
C ASP A 150 13.79 0.74 13.74
N ARG A 151 13.77 1.85 13.03
CA ARG A 151 14.72 2.92 13.26
C ARG A 151 14.51 3.52 14.64
N ARG A 152 15.56 3.48 15.45
CA ARG A 152 15.54 4.04 16.80
C ARG A 152 16.21 5.41 16.76
N GLY A 153 15.43 6.42 16.83
CA GLY A 153 15.77 7.80 16.96
C GLY A 153 17.24 8.16 16.82
N GLY A 154 17.71 8.20 15.77
CA GLY A 154 19.06 8.38 15.60
C GLY A 154 19.61 9.69 15.38
#